data_632262054d9abddd79e6802f140cdd99
#
_entry.id   632262054d9abddd79e6802f140cdd99
#
_cell.length_a   1.000
_cell.length_b   1.000
_cell.length_c   1.000
_cell.angle_alpha   90.00
_cell.angle_beta   90.00
_cell.angle_gamma   90.00
#
_symmetry.space_group_name_H-M   'P 1'
#
loop_
_entity.id
_entity.type
_entity.pdbx_description
1 polymer ?
#
loop_
_entity_poly.entity_id
_entity_poly.type
_entity_poly.pdbx_seq_one_letter_code
_entity_poly.pdbx_strand_id
1 'polypeptide(L)'
;MEDIVIVAAARTAVGKFGGSLAKTPATELGAHVIKEVLARSGLSAEQIGEVIMGQVLAAGAGQNPARQSVIKGGLSQSTPGLTINAVCGSGLKAVMLAAQAVAYGDSEIVIAGGQENMSASPHVLLGSRDGQRMGDWKMTDTMIVDGLWDVYNQYHMGITAENVAKKYGITRDMQDALALASQQKAAAAQEAGRFVAEIVPFSIAQRKGDPIIFSADEFINKKTTAEALAGLRPAFDKAGGVTAGNASGLNDGAAAVMVMTARKAAALGLTPLGRIASFATTGLDPAIMGMGPVPASTKALARAGWKAQDLDLLEINEAFAAQACAVNNEMGWDTSKVNVNGGAIAIGHPIGASGCRILVTLLHEMQRRDAKKGIASLCIGGGMGVALTIER
;
A
#
# COMPACT_ATOMS: atom_id res chain seq x y z
N MET A 1 -27.91 -5.39 -2.82
CA MET A 1 -26.89 -5.53 -1.77
C MET A 1 -26.89 -4.26 -0.94
N GLU A 2 -26.72 -4.35 0.36
CA GLU A 2 -26.61 -3.18 1.23
C GLU A 2 -25.32 -2.42 0.93
N ASP A 3 -25.35 -1.08 1.02
CA ASP A 3 -24.15 -0.26 0.80
C ASP A 3 -23.13 -0.47 1.90
N ILE A 4 -21.89 -0.71 1.49
CA ILE A 4 -20.73 -0.87 2.40
C ILE A 4 -19.95 0.43 2.43
N VAL A 5 -19.69 0.93 3.62
CA VAL A 5 -19.03 2.22 3.84
C VAL A 5 -17.77 2.10 4.69
N ILE A 6 -16.88 3.07 4.51
CA ILE A 6 -15.69 3.28 5.33
C ILE A 6 -15.98 4.49 6.24
N VAL A 7 -15.84 4.32 7.57
CA VAL A 7 -16.17 5.36 8.55
C VAL A 7 -14.94 5.96 9.24
N ALA A 8 -13.82 5.27 9.22
CA ALA A 8 -12.56 5.77 9.77
C ALA A 8 -11.38 5.26 8.93
N ALA A 9 -10.34 6.06 8.84
CA ALA A 9 -9.13 5.75 8.07
C ALA A 9 -7.91 6.41 8.72
N ALA A 10 -6.78 5.69 8.81
CA ALA A 10 -5.53 6.20 9.35
C ALA A 10 -4.34 5.44 8.78
N ARG A 11 -3.16 6.09 8.75
CA ARG A 11 -1.88 5.46 8.42
C ARG A 11 -0.76 5.98 9.31
N THR A 12 0.29 5.22 9.45
CA THR A 12 1.56 5.78 9.93
C THR A 12 2.18 6.67 8.86
N ALA A 13 3.09 7.55 9.22
CA ALA A 13 4.08 8.01 8.26
C ALA A 13 4.87 6.80 7.74
N VAL A 14 5.41 6.92 6.52
CA VAL A 14 6.19 5.86 5.87
C VAL A 14 7.67 6.06 6.16
N GLY A 15 8.30 5.05 6.78
CA GLY A 15 9.73 4.99 7.04
C GLY A 15 10.51 4.55 5.79
N LYS A 16 11.73 5.04 5.62
CA LYS A 16 12.67 4.53 4.60
C LYS A 16 13.39 3.30 5.11
N PHE A 17 13.94 2.52 4.20
CA PHE A 17 14.76 1.35 4.52
C PHE A 17 15.94 1.71 5.44
N GLY A 18 16.06 0.98 6.55
CA GLY A 18 17.06 1.27 7.57
C GLY A 18 16.86 2.58 8.34
N GLY A 19 15.69 3.25 8.15
CA GLY A 19 15.34 4.53 8.77
C GLY A 19 14.71 4.42 10.15
N SER A 20 13.89 5.40 10.47
CA SER A 20 13.32 5.60 11.82
C SER A 20 12.49 4.42 12.32
N LEU A 21 11.76 3.73 11.43
CA LEU A 21 10.90 2.59 11.77
C LEU A 21 11.59 1.23 11.66
N ALA A 22 12.87 1.16 11.26
CA ALA A 22 13.55 -0.10 10.91
C ALA A 22 13.54 -1.17 12.02
N LYS A 23 13.48 -0.75 13.29
CA LYS A 23 13.48 -1.66 14.45
C LYS A 23 12.09 -1.88 15.04
N THR A 24 11.05 -1.28 14.47
CA THR A 24 9.67 -1.39 14.95
C THR A 24 8.98 -2.56 14.26
N PRO A 25 8.58 -3.62 14.97
CA PRO A 25 7.87 -4.74 14.35
C PRO A 25 6.63 -4.28 13.57
N ALA A 26 6.38 -4.88 12.40
CA ALA A 26 5.18 -4.57 11.60
C ALA A 26 3.89 -4.68 12.41
N THR A 27 3.84 -5.64 13.35
CA THR A 27 2.69 -5.85 14.24
C THR A 27 2.45 -4.70 15.24
N GLU A 28 3.46 -3.90 15.55
CA GLU A 28 3.31 -2.69 16.37
C GLU A 28 2.82 -1.52 15.54
N LEU A 29 3.30 -1.39 14.30
CA LEU A 29 2.78 -0.40 13.35
C LEU A 29 1.30 -0.67 13.05
N GLY A 30 0.93 -1.94 12.81
CA GLY A 30 -0.45 -2.35 12.61
C GLY A 30 -1.33 -2.10 13.84
N ALA A 31 -0.86 -2.43 15.03
CA ALA A 31 -1.56 -2.16 16.29
C ALA A 31 -1.83 -0.64 16.48
N HIS A 32 -0.88 0.19 16.09
CA HIS A 32 -0.99 1.63 16.21
C HIS A 32 -2.10 2.22 15.32
N VAL A 33 -2.19 1.81 14.06
CA VAL A 33 -3.26 2.25 13.16
C VAL A 33 -4.62 1.65 13.52
N ILE A 34 -4.68 0.41 14.02
CA ILE A 34 -5.90 -0.20 14.54
C ILE A 34 -6.44 0.62 15.72
N LYS A 35 -5.59 0.95 16.69
CA LYS A 35 -5.95 1.76 17.85
C LYS A 35 -6.46 3.14 17.42
N GLU A 36 -5.83 3.77 16.45
CA GLU A 36 -6.24 5.09 15.94
C GLU A 36 -7.59 5.04 15.22
N VAL A 37 -7.80 4.04 14.34
CA VAL A 37 -9.07 3.87 13.63
C VAL A 37 -10.21 3.61 14.62
N LEU A 38 -9.98 2.83 15.68
CA LEU A 38 -10.93 2.64 16.76
C LEU A 38 -11.24 3.97 17.47
N ALA A 39 -10.20 4.74 17.83
CA ALA A 39 -10.38 6.02 18.50
C ALA A 39 -11.15 7.03 17.63
N ARG A 40 -10.85 7.12 16.33
CA ARG A 40 -11.56 8.00 15.38
C ARG A 40 -13.04 7.64 15.22
N SER A 41 -13.37 6.36 15.35
CA SER A 41 -14.76 5.90 15.27
C SER A 41 -15.56 6.15 16.56
N GLY A 42 -14.90 6.33 17.69
CA GLY A 42 -15.55 6.44 19.01
C GLY A 42 -16.22 5.14 19.49
N LEU A 43 -15.98 4.03 18.79
CA LEU A 43 -16.55 2.72 19.16
C LEU A 43 -15.72 2.05 20.25
N SER A 44 -16.33 1.11 20.98
CA SER A 44 -15.63 0.27 21.94
C SER A 44 -14.93 -0.92 21.24
N ALA A 45 -13.90 -1.46 21.89
CA ALA A 45 -13.14 -2.60 21.37
C ALA A 45 -13.99 -3.86 21.14
N GLU A 46 -15.04 -4.04 21.94
CA GLU A 46 -15.96 -5.19 21.90
C GLU A 46 -16.87 -5.17 20.67
N GLN A 47 -17.06 -4.01 20.04
CA GLN A 47 -17.91 -3.87 18.86
C GLN A 47 -17.21 -4.30 17.58
N ILE A 48 -15.90 -4.53 17.60
CA ILE A 48 -15.12 -4.95 16.43
C ILE A 48 -15.23 -6.46 16.25
N GLY A 49 -15.88 -6.89 15.18
CA GLY A 49 -16.12 -8.30 14.88
C GLY A 49 -14.91 -9.03 14.34
N GLU A 50 -14.06 -8.36 13.53
CA GLU A 50 -12.88 -8.97 12.92
C GLU A 50 -11.84 -7.92 12.53
N VAL A 51 -10.57 -8.36 12.40
CA VAL A 51 -9.47 -7.58 11.81
C VAL A 51 -8.80 -8.36 10.69
N ILE A 52 -8.64 -7.74 9.52
CA ILE A 52 -7.97 -8.35 8.37
C ILE A 52 -6.78 -7.45 7.97
N MET A 53 -5.55 -7.96 8.14
CA MET A 53 -4.34 -7.19 7.81
C MET A 53 -3.48 -7.91 6.77
N GLY A 54 -3.08 -7.15 5.74
CA GLY A 54 -2.05 -7.57 4.80
C GLY A 54 -0.67 -7.50 5.44
N GLN A 55 0.13 -8.55 5.23
CA GLN A 55 1.57 -8.56 5.50
C GLN A 55 2.24 -9.57 4.58
N VAL A 56 3.30 -9.17 3.89
CA VAL A 56 4.02 -10.02 2.92
C VAL A 56 5.21 -10.69 3.59
N LEU A 57 6.04 -9.91 4.28
CA LEU A 57 7.27 -10.38 4.89
C LEU A 57 6.99 -10.84 6.32
N ALA A 58 6.51 -12.07 6.45
CA ALA A 58 6.07 -12.64 7.71
C ALA A 58 7.09 -13.61 8.34
N ALA A 59 8.23 -13.87 7.70
CA ALA A 59 9.26 -14.76 8.23
C ALA A 59 9.78 -14.25 9.59
N GLY A 60 9.68 -15.09 10.63
CA GLY A 60 10.11 -14.73 11.99
C GLY A 60 9.21 -13.74 12.74
N ALA A 61 8.10 -13.26 12.15
CA ALA A 61 7.17 -12.33 12.79
C ALA A 61 6.29 -12.98 13.88
N GLY A 62 6.35 -14.28 14.04
CA GLY A 62 5.52 -15.04 14.99
C GLY A 62 4.17 -15.46 14.39
N GLN A 63 3.35 -16.09 15.23
CA GLN A 63 2.04 -16.57 14.78
C GLN A 63 1.12 -15.41 14.43
N ASN A 64 0.46 -15.49 13.27
CA ASN A 64 -0.62 -14.62 12.83
C ASN A 64 -0.38 -13.13 13.17
N PRO A 65 0.44 -12.41 12.40
CA PRO A 65 0.77 -11.01 12.67
C PRO A 65 -0.45 -10.09 12.84
N ALA A 66 -1.54 -10.30 12.10
CA ALA A 66 -2.79 -9.54 12.28
C ALA A 66 -3.36 -9.75 13.69
N ARG A 67 -3.37 -10.99 14.20
CA ARG A 67 -3.84 -11.26 15.56
C ARG A 67 -2.97 -10.60 16.63
N GLN A 68 -1.65 -10.55 16.41
CA GLN A 68 -0.76 -9.81 17.31
C GLN A 68 -1.13 -8.32 17.34
N SER A 69 -1.45 -7.74 16.16
CA SER A 69 -1.86 -6.33 16.07
C SER A 69 -3.21 -6.07 16.73
N VAL A 70 -4.16 -7.02 16.65
CA VAL A 70 -5.44 -6.97 17.41
C VAL A 70 -5.19 -6.80 18.91
N ILE A 71 -4.40 -7.69 19.49
CA ILE A 71 -4.13 -7.69 20.94
C ILE A 71 -3.34 -6.47 21.38
N LYS A 72 -2.25 -6.14 20.64
CA LYS A 72 -1.43 -4.94 20.91
C LYS A 72 -2.20 -3.64 20.69
N GLY A 73 -3.16 -3.63 19.77
CA GLY A 73 -4.05 -2.50 19.48
C GLY A 73 -5.14 -2.27 20.53
N GLY A 74 -5.25 -3.15 21.51
CA GLY A 74 -6.21 -3.03 22.62
C GLY A 74 -7.63 -3.46 22.27
N LEU A 75 -7.82 -4.22 21.18
CA LEU A 75 -9.12 -4.84 20.88
C LEU A 75 -9.40 -6.03 21.80
N SER A 76 -10.66 -6.46 21.79
CA SER A 76 -11.10 -7.62 22.59
C SER A 76 -10.35 -8.89 22.22
N GLN A 77 -10.09 -9.75 23.21
CA GLN A 77 -9.56 -11.09 22.97
C GLN A 77 -10.52 -11.98 22.16
N SER A 78 -11.80 -11.64 22.11
CA SER A 78 -12.79 -12.32 21.27
C SER A 78 -12.72 -11.90 19.78
N THR A 79 -12.06 -10.78 19.45
CA THR A 79 -11.94 -10.30 18.06
C THR A 79 -10.92 -11.14 17.29
N PRO A 80 -11.29 -11.96 16.29
CA PRO A 80 -10.35 -12.71 15.48
C PRO A 80 -9.49 -11.79 14.61
N GLY A 81 -8.34 -12.31 14.17
CA GLY A 81 -7.45 -11.62 13.25
C GLY A 81 -7.04 -12.52 12.10
N LEU A 82 -7.10 -12.03 10.87
CA LEU A 82 -6.68 -12.73 9.66
C LEU A 82 -5.51 -11.99 9.01
N THR A 83 -4.39 -12.69 8.83
CA THR A 83 -3.26 -12.18 8.03
C THR A 83 -3.37 -12.71 6.61
N ILE A 84 -3.29 -11.80 5.62
CA ILE A 84 -3.32 -12.18 4.21
C ILE A 84 -2.07 -11.73 3.47
N ASN A 85 -1.71 -12.47 2.44
CA ASN A 85 -0.65 -12.11 1.50
C ASN A 85 -1.16 -12.20 0.05
N ALA A 86 -1.25 -11.05 -0.58
CA ALA A 86 -1.45 -10.85 -2.02
C ALA A 86 -0.38 -9.86 -2.51
N VAL A 87 0.87 -10.02 -2.03
CA VAL A 87 2.03 -9.15 -2.32
C VAL A 87 1.63 -7.66 -2.16
N CYS A 88 1.94 -6.80 -3.14
CA CYS A 88 1.65 -5.35 -3.09
C CYS A 88 0.15 -5.03 -2.91
N GLY A 89 -0.74 -5.92 -3.32
CA GLY A 89 -2.19 -5.77 -3.21
C GLY A 89 -2.78 -6.11 -1.85
N SER A 90 -2.00 -6.65 -0.90
CA SER A 90 -2.49 -7.21 0.37
C SER A 90 -3.38 -6.24 1.15
N GLY A 91 -2.93 -5.00 1.34
CA GLY A 91 -3.69 -4.01 2.11
C GLY A 91 -5.04 -3.64 1.48
N LEU A 92 -5.11 -3.50 0.15
CA LEU A 92 -6.38 -3.22 -0.53
C LEU A 92 -7.27 -4.47 -0.58
N LYS A 93 -6.66 -5.66 -0.76
CA LYS A 93 -7.38 -6.94 -0.71
C LYS A 93 -8.00 -7.20 0.66
N ALA A 94 -7.33 -6.82 1.75
CA ALA A 94 -7.89 -6.89 3.10
C ALA A 94 -9.19 -6.08 3.22
N VAL A 95 -9.22 -4.86 2.67
CA VAL A 95 -10.43 -4.01 2.65
C VAL A 95 -11.54 -4.65 1.80
N MET A 96 -11.20 -5.28 0.67
CA MET A 96 -12.18 -5.99 -0.16
C MET A 96 -12.78 -7.19 0.57
N LEU A 97 -11.97 -7.95 1.32
CA LEU A 97 -12.44 -9.08 2.16
C LEU A 97 -13.32 -8.58 3.30
N ALA A 98 -12.95 -7.47 3.94
CA ALA A 98 -13.79 -6.83 4.96
C ALA A 98 -15.16 -6.43 4.40
N ALA A 99 -15.19 -5.81 3.21
CA ALA A 99 -16.45 -5.49 2.55
C ALA A 99 -17.29 -6.73 2.22
N GLN A 100 -16.66 -7.85 1.85
CA GLN A 100 -17.33 -9.12 1.62
C GLN A 100 -17.86 -9.75 2.93
N ALA A 101 -17.07 -9.75 4.00
CA ALA A 101 -17.49 -10.26 5.31
C ALA A 101 -18.70 -9.47 5.85
N VAL A 102 -18.66 -8.14 5.76
CA VAL A 102 -19.78 -7.27 6.17
C VAL A 102 -21.00 -7.49 5.28
N ALA A 103 -20.84 -7.59 3.95
CA ALA A 103 -21.96 -7.80 3.02
C ALA A 103 -22.62 -9.16 3.19
N TYR A 104 -21.85 -10.19 3.56
CA TYR A 104 -22.35 -11.54 3.85
C TYR A 104 -23.01 -11.65 5.22
N GLY A 105 -22.69 -10.72 6.14
CA GLY A 105 -23.19 -10.73 7.52
C GLY A 105 -22.34 -11.56 8.49
N ASP A 106 -21.12 -11.92 8.09
CA ASP A 106 -20.17 -12.68 8.92
C ASP A 106 -19.63 -11.81 10.08
N SER A 107 -19.43 -10.52 9.80
CA SER A 107 -19.07 -9.50 10.80
C SER A 107 -19.80 -8.18 10.52
N GLU A 108 -20.29 -7.50 11.55
CA GLU A 108 -20.96 -6.20 11.39
C GLU A 108 -19.98 -5.04 11.20
N ILE A 109 -18.81 -5.11 11.87
CA ILE A 109 -17.78 -4.07 11.86
C ILE A 109 -16.42 -4.74 11.72
N VAL A 110 -15.68 -4.40 10.67
CA VAL A 110 -14.36 -4.97 10.38
C VAL A 110 -13.32 -3.85 10.25
N ILE A 111 -12.19 -4.00 10.93
CA ILE A 111 -11.01 -3.18 10.65
C ILE A 111 -10.13 -3.92 9.65
N ALA A 112 -9.77 -3.25 8.55
CA ALA A 112 -8.97 -3.85 7.50
C ALA A 112 -7.87 -2.93 7.03
N GLY A 113 -6.73 -3.52 6.64
CA GLY A 113 -5.60 -2.73 6.16
C GLY A 113 -4.37 -3.56 5.88
N GLY A 114 -3.21 -3.00 6.18
CA GLY A 114 -1.94 -3.70 6.02
C GLY A 114 -0.85 -3.07 6.86
N GLN A 115 0.16 -3.87 7.11
CA GLN A 115 1.34 -3.55 7.89
C GLN A 115 2.56 -4.18 7.25
N GLU A 116 3.70 -3.51 7.25
CA GLU A 116 4.94 -4.04 6.70
C GLU A 116 6.13 -3.39 7.38
N ASN A 117 7.18 -4.16 7.59
CA ASN A 117 8.50 -3.66 7.89
C ASN A 117 9.51 -4.40 7.01
N MET A 118 9.88 -3.78 5.88
CA MET A 118 10.84 -4.35 4.95
C MET A 118 12.27 -4.29 5.51
N SER A 119 12.57 -3.31 6.35
CA SER A 119 13.86 -3.15 7.01
C SER A 119 14.19 -4.30 7.98
N ALA A 120 13.18 -4.92 8.61
CA ALA A 120 13.32 -5.99 9.56
C ALA A 120 13.18 -7.39 8.96
N SER A 121 13.04 -7.50 7.64
CA SER A 121 12.92 -8.78 6.96
C SER A 121 14.20 -9.63 7.16
N PRO A 122 14.08 -10.86 7.69
CA PRO A 122 15.26 -11.65 8.06
C PRO A 122 15.87 -12.38 6.86
N HIS A 123 17.11 -12.80 7.02
CA HIS A 123 17.70 -13.83 6.19
C HIS A 123 17.41 -15.21 6.79
N VAL A 124 17.15 -16.20 5.93
CA VAL A 124 16.83 -17.58 6.33
C VAL A 124 17.80 -18.59 5.73
N LEU A 125 17.96 -19.70 6.42
CA LEU A 125 18.74 -20.84 5.96
C LEU A 125 17.78 -21.91 5.41
N LEU A 126 17.66 -21.97 4.09
CA LEU A 126 16.87 -23.04 3.44
C LEU A 126 17.53 -24.40 3.63
N GLY A 127 16.74 -25.44 3.86
CA GLY A 127 17.25 -26.80 4.10
C GLY A 127 17.94 -27.01 5.45
N SER A 128 17.87 -26.04 6.38
CA SER A 128 18.56 -26.13 7.68
C SER A 128 18.12 -27.32 8.54
N ARG A 129 16.92 -27.87 8.35
CA ARG A 129 16.44 -29.05 9.10
C ARG A 129 17.15 -30.34 8.70
N ASP A 130 17.63 -30.43 7.45
CA ASP A 130 18.35 -31.60 6.93
C ASP A 130 19.86 -31.52 7.25
N GLY A 131 20.35 -30.35 7.67
CA GLY A 131 21.77 -30.09 7.93
C GLY A 131 22.59 -29.93 6.64
N GLN A 132 23.86 -29.52 6.79
CA GLN A 132 24.84 -29.37 5.70
C GLN A 132 25.94 -30.37 5.85
N ARG A 133 26.03 -31.35 4.96
CA ARG A 133 27.04 -32.40 5.03
C ARG A 133 28.42 -31.95 4.53
N MET A 134 28.47 -31.04 3.55
CA MET A 134 29.67 -30.53 2.93
C MET A 134 29.42 -29.21 2.20
N GLY A 135 30.35 -28.28 2.19
CA GLY A 135 30.28 -26.99 1.54
C GLY A 135 29.64 -25.91 2.41
N ASP A 136 29.48 -24.70 1.85
CA ASP A 136 28.99 -23.53 2.54
C ASP A 136 27.44 -23.47 2.55
N TRP A 137 26.89 -22.82 3.57
CA TRP A 137 25.47 -22.46 3.60
C TRP A 137 25.25 -21.07 3.03
N LYS A 138 24.26 -20.94 2.13
CA LYS A 138 23.78 -19.65 1.68
C LYS A 138 22.61 -19.19 2.53
N MET A 139 22.69 -17.99 3.07
CA MET A 139 21.56 -17.29 3.65
C MET A 139 20.73 -16.64 2.52
N THR A 140 19.40 -16.80 2.58
CA THR A 140 18.47 -16.24 1.59
C THR A 140 17.79 -15.03 2.21
N ASP A 141 17.83 -13.88 1.52
CA ASP A 141 17.13 -12.66 1.90
C ASP A 141 15.63 -12.81 1.60
N THR A 142 14.82 -12.85 2.66
CA THR A 142 13.36 -13.03 2.51
C THR A 142 12.68 -11.79 1.90
N MET A 143 13.25 -10.60 2.05
CA MET A 143 12.74 -9.40 1.39
C MET A 143 12.80 -9.55 -0.14
N ILE A 144 13.89 -10.12 -0.64
CA ILE A 144 14.06 -10.37 -2.07
C ILE A 144 13.16 -11.53 -2.50
N VAL A 145 13.31 -12.72 -1.91
CA VAL A 145 12.67 -13.94 -2.43
C VAL A 145 11.15 -13.95 -2.27
N ASP A 146 10.61 -13.35 -1.19
CA ASP A 146 9.18 -13.35 -0.90
C ASP A 146 8.48 -12.07 -1.40
N GLY A 147 9.21 -10.96 -1.57
CA GLY A 147 8.63 -9.66 -1.91
C GLY A 147 8.98 -9.12 -3.30
N LEU A 148 10.20 -9.38 -3.80
CA LEU A 148 10.76 -8.65 -4.95
C LEU A 148 11.26 -9.54 -6.10
N TRP A 149 11.04 -10.86 -6.01
CA TRP A 149 11.50 -11.82 -7.00
C TRP A 149 10.36 -12.42 -7.80
N ASP A 150 10.46 -12.41 -9.13
CA ASP A 150 9.57 -13.16 -9.99
C ASP A 150 9.99 -14.64 -10.01
N VAL A 151 9.23 -15.48 -9.33
CA VAL A 151 9.50 -16.91 -9.20
C VAL A 151 9.29 -17.69 -10.48
N TYR A 152 8.54 -17.15 -11.44
CA TYR A 152 8.25 -17.81 -12.71
C TYR A 152 9.37 -17.56 -13.72
N ASN A 153 9.86 -16.33 -13.81
CA ASN A 153 10.88 -15.91 -14.76
C ASN A 153 12.28 -15.80 -14.14
N GLN A 154 12.42 -16.02 -12.81
CA GLN A 154 13.70 -16.06 -12.10
C GLN A 154 14.52 -14.77 -12.21
N TYR A 155 13.85 -13.61 -11.99
CA TYR A 155 14.50 -12.30 -11.96
C TYR A 155 13.81 -11.33 -10.98
N HIS A 156 14.48 -10.23 -10.67
CA HIS A 156 13.97 -9.19 -9.80
C HIS A 156 12.79 -8.43 -10.45
N MET A 157 11.83 -7.94 -9.64
CA MET A 157 10.68 -7.15 -10.11
C MET A 157 11.06 -5.96 -11.00
N GLY A 158 12.26 -5.39 -10.82
CA GLY A 158 12.77 -4.32 -11.69
C GLY A 158 12.90 -4.73 -13.16
N ILE A 159 13.17 -6.01 -13.45
CA ILE A 159 13.18 -6.51 -14.84
C ILE A 159 11.76 -6.53 -15.42
N THR A 160 10.72 -6.78 -14.61
CA THR A 160 9.33 -6.67 -15.10
C THR A 160 9.01 -5.23 -15.50
N ALA A 161 9.58 -4.24 -14.81
CA ALA A 161 9.43 -2.81 -15.18
C ALA A 161 10.17 -2.48 -16.50
N GLU A 162 11.37 -3.03 -16.72
CA GLU A 162 12.06 -2.93 -17.99
C GLU A 162 11.26 -3.57 -19.13
N ASN A 163 10.64 -4.74 -18.89
CA ASN A 163 9.76 -5.40 -19.86
C ASN A 163 8.56 -4.51 -20.23
N VAL A 164 7.95 -3.86 -19.25
CA VAL A 164 6.85 -2.89 -19.49
C VAL A 164 7.38 -1.70 -20.29
N ALA A 165 8.51 -1.11 -19.89
CA ALA A 165 9.11 0.02 -20.61
C ALA A 165 9.35 -0.31 -22.09
N LYS A 166 9.95 -1.46 -22.36
CA LYS A 166 10.23 -1.95 -23.73
C LYS A 166 8.93 -2.20 -24.51
N LYS A 167 7.97 -2.89 -23.92
CA LYS A 167 6.73 -3.30 -24.59
C LYS A 167 5.83 -2.10 -24.94
N TYR A 168 5.79 -1.08 -24.06
CA TYR A 168 4.90 0.06 -24.19
C TYR A 168 5.63 1.34 -24.63
N GLY A 169 6.91 1.25 -24.99
CA GLY A 169 7.69 2.37 -25.51
C GLY A 169 7.93 3.49 -24.49
N ILE A 170 8.03 3.15 -23.20
CA ILE A 170 8.26 4.13 -22.12
C ILE A 170 9.76 4.44 -22.03
N THR A 171 10.14 5.66 -22.40
CA THR A 171 11.54 6.09 -22.39
C THR A 171 12.05 6.39 -20.98
N ARG A 172 13.36 6.51 -20.82
CA ARG A 172 14.00 6.95 -19.58
C ARG A 172 13.50 8.35 -19.16
N ASP A 173 13.41 9.27 -20.09
CA ASP A 173 12.98 10.64 -19.84
C ASP A 173 11.53 10.70 -19.32
N MET A 174 10.64 9.87 -19.85
CA MET A 174 9.26 9.75 -19.34
C MET A 174 9.24 9.23 -17.89
N GLN A 175 10.07 8.25 -17.57
CA GLN A 175 10.18 7.69 -16.23
C GLN A 175 10.72 8.73 -15.22
N ASP A 176 11.78 9.42 -15.58
CA ASP A 176 12.41 10.43 -14.73
C ASP A 176 11.49 11.66 -14.53
N ALA A 177 10.75 12.07 -15.57
CA ALA A 177 9.77 13.15 -15.48
C ALA A 177 8.62 12.81 -14.50
N LEU A 178 8.10 11.56 -14.54
CA LEU A 178 7.08 11.11 -13.60
C LEU A 178 7.65 11.05 -12.18
N ALA A 179 8.86 10.53 -12.00
CA ALA A 179 9.51 10.45 -10.70
C ALA A 179 9.75 11.84 -10.08
N LEU A 180 10.22 12.80 -10.87
CA LEU A 180 10.39 14.18 -10.45
C LEU A 180 9.05 14.79 -10.03
N ALA A 181 8.00 14.62 -10.85
CA ALA A 181 6.67 15.15 -10.54
C ALA A 181 6.11 14.53 -9.25
N SER A 182 6.31 13.22 -9.03
CA SER A 182 5.89 12.54 -7.79
C SER A 182 6.58 13.15 -6.56
N GLN A 183 7.90 13.35 -6.61
CA GLN A 183 8.68 13.97 -5.52
C GLN A 183 8.22 15.42 -5.25
N GLN A 184 8.03 16.21 -6.29
CA GLN A 184 7.58 17.60 -6.16
C GLN A 184 6.18 17.71 -5.56
N LYS A 185 5.24 16.88 -6.03
CA LYS A 185 3.87 16.81 -5.48
C LYS A 185 3.87 16.40 -4.01
N ALA A 186 4.66 15.37 -3.64
CA ALA A 186 4.74 14.89 -2.27
C ALA A 186 5.38 15.92 -1.33
N ALA A 187 6.46 16.58 -1.76
CA ALA A 187 7.10 17.64 -0.99
C ALA A 187 6.14 18.80 -0.74
N ALA A 188 5.44 19.28 -1.78
CA ALA A 188 4.45 20.35 -1.66
C ALA A 188 3.25 19.94 -0.79
N ALA A 189 2.79 18.69 -0.88
CA ALA A 189 1.71 18.18 -0.05
C ALA A 189 2.11 18.13 1.44
N GLN A 190 3.32 17.66 1.73
CA GLN A 190 3.85 17.59 3.10
C GLN A 190 4.05 18.99 3.68
N GLU A 191 4.58 19.94 2.91
CA GLU A 191 4.74 21.34 3.35
C GLU A 191 3.40 22.04 3.60
N ALA A 192 2.40 21.75 2.77
CA ALA A 192 1.05 22.26 2.94
C ALA A 192 0.23 21.54 4.03
N GLY A 193 0.82 20.57 4.75
CA GLY A 193 0.15 19.83 5.83
C GLY A 193 -0.97 18.89 5.35
N ARG A 194 -1.01 18.51 4.06
CA ARG A 194 -2.12 17.71 3.50
C ARG A 194 -2.20 16.30 4.08
N PHE A 195 -1.09 15.78 4.62
CA PHE A 195 -1.04 14.45 5.23
C PHE A 195 -1.36 14.45 6.74
N VAL A 196 -1.52 15.60 7.39
CA VAL A 196 -1.70 15.70 8.85
C VAL A 196 -2.96 14.96 9.32
N ALA A 197 -4.06 15.00 8.56
CA ALA A 197 -5.31 14.34 8.92
C ALA A 197 -5.25 12.82 8.79
N GLU A 198 -4.39 12.28 7.90
CA GLU A 198 -4.30 10.85 7.63
C GLU A 198 -3.21 10.15 8.42
N ILE A 199 -2.12 10.86 8.76
CA ILE A 199 -0.99 10.32 9.52
C ILE A 199 -1.28 10.37 11.01
N VAL A 200 -1.13 9.22 11.69
CA VAL A 200 -1.09 9.16 13.15
C VAL A 200 0.36 9.16 13.61
N PRO A 201 0.77 10.15 14.46
CA PRO A 201 2.15 10.23 14.96
C PRO A 201 2.53 8.97 15.76
N PHE A 202 3.67 8.39 15.45
CA PHE A 202 4.19 7.21 16.12
C PHE A 202 5.34 7.58 17.06
N SER A 203 5.25 7.16 18.32
CA SER A 203 6.27 7.43 19.34
C SER A 203 7.33 6.34 19.33
N ILE A 204 8.57 6.70 18.98
CA ILE A 204 9.73 5.79 18.96
C ILE A 204 10.52 5.98 20.24
N ALA A 205 10.51 4.97 21.10
CA ALA A 205 11.28 5.00 22.35
C ALA A 205 12.79 5.12 22.06
N GLN A 206 13.45 5.99 22.79
CA GLN A 206 14.89 6.16 22.73
C GLN A 206 15.56 5.43 23.90
N ARG A 207 16.81 4.99 23.72
CA ARG A 207 17.60 4.39 24.82
C ARG A 207 17.85 5.40 25.95
N LYS A 208 17.96 6.68 25.62
CA LYS A 208 18.11 7.82 26.55
C LYS A 208 17.38 9.02 25.97
N GLY A 209 16.75 9.81 26.82
CA GLY A 209 16.01 11.03 26.44
C GLY A 209 14.55 10.76 26.07
N ASP A 210 13.87 11.79 25.56
CA ASP A 210 12.48 11.72 25.19
C ASP A 210 12.26 10.89 23.92
N PRO A 211 11.08 10.27 23.75
CA PRO A 211 10.74 9.57 22.53
C PRO A 211 10.76 10.50 21.30
N ILE A 212 11.20 9.97 20.16
CA ILE A 212 11.08 10.66 18.87
C ILE A 212 9.65 10.49 18.36
N ILE A 213 8.99 11.58 18.02
CA ILE A 213 7.67 11.55 17.39
C ILE A 213 7.85 11.48 15.87
N PHE A 214 7.56 10.33 15.29
CA PHE A 214 7.62 10.08 13.87
C PHE A 214 6.25 10.38 13.23
N SER A 215 6.14 11.49 12.49
CA SER A 215 4.87 12.02 11.98
C SER A 215 4.94 12.54 10.55
N ALA A 216 6.06 12.31 9.85
CA ALA A 216 6.25 12.77 8.47
C ALA A 216 6.85 11.63 7.63
N ASP A 217 6.41 11.50 6.36
CA ASP A 217 6.96 10.52 5.43
C ASP A 217 8.44 10.79 5.19
N GLU A 218 9.27 9.83 5.55
CA GLU A 218 10.74 9.98 5.64
C GLU A 218 11.42 9.82 4.26
N PHE A 219 10.73 9.22 3.29
CA PHE A 219 11.31 8.89 2.00
C PHE A 219 11.25 10.06 1.00
N ILE A 220 10.39 11.06 1.22
CA ILE A 220 10.23 12.23 0.36
C ILE A 220 11.56 13.00 0.26
N ASN A 221 12.09 13.13 -0.96
CA ASN A 221 13.34 13.83 -1.22
C ASN A 221 13.10 15.17 -1.93
N LYS A 222 13.03 16.24 -1.15
CA LYS A 222 12.84 17.63 -1.63
C LYS A 222 13.98 18.15 -2.52
N LYS A 223 15.13 17.45 -2.56
CA LYS A 223 16.32 17.85 -3.35
C LYS A 223 16.40 17.17 -4.71
N THR A 224 15.38 16.39 -5.07
CA THR A 224 15.35 15.70 -6.37
C THR A 224 15.26 16.73 -7.51
N THR A 225 16.17 16.63 -8.49
CA THR A 225 16.16 17.44 -9.71
C THR A 225 16.20 16.55 -10.94
N ALA A 226 15.86 17.11 -12.10
CA ALA A 226 15.91 16.37 -13.38
C ALA A 226 17.35 15.90 -13.70
N GLU A 227 18.35 16.76 -13.44
CA GLU A 227 19.77 16.46 -13.68
C GLU A 227 20.25 15.32 -12.75
N ALA A 228 19.82 15.33 -11.48
CA ALA A 228 20.16 14.27 -10.54
C ALA A 228 19.57 12.92 -10.97
N LEU A 229 18.32 12.90 -11.44
CA LEU A 229 17.68 11.68 -11.95
C LEU A 229 18.37 11.18 -13.23
N ALA A 230 18.62 12.07 -14.20
CA ALA A 230 19.30 11.73 -15.47
C ALA A 230 20.70 11.13 -15.24
N GLY A 231 21.42 11.58 -14.19
CA GLY A 231 22.74 11.07 -13.81
C GLY A 231 22.76 9.68 -13.18
N LEU A 232 21.59 9.11 -12.81
CA LEU A 232 21.54 7.78 -12.19
C LEU A 232 21.78 6.66 -13.21
N ARG A 233 22.51 5.64 -12.77
CA ARG A 233 22.72 4.43 -13.58
C ARG A 233 21.50 3.52 -13.52
N PRO A 234 21.19 2.78 -14.61
CA PRO A 234 20.22 1.71 -14.58
C PRO A 234 20.51 0.70 -13.48
N ALA A 235 19.46 0.26 -12.75
CA ALA A 235 19.61 -0.56 -11.55
C ALA A 235 19.51 -2.07 -11.84
N PHE A 236 18.77 -2.47 -12.87
CA PHE A 236 18.43 -3.88 -13.11
C PHE A 236 18.95 -4.41 -14.44
N ASP A 237 18.85 -3.63 -15.50
CA ASP A 237 19.42 -3.94 -16.83
C ASP A 237 20.35 -2.79 -17.22
N LYS A 238 21.60 -3.11 -17.62
CA LYS A 238 22.60 -2.10 -18.01
C LYS A 238 22.16 -1.23 -19.21
N ALA A 239 21.32 -1.78 -20.07
CA ALA A 239 20.72 -1.10 -21.21
C ALA A 239 19.32 -0.53 -20.93
N GLY A 240 18.83 -0.69 -19.71
CA GLY A 240 17.49 -0.32 -19.29
C GLY A 240 17.34 1.14 -18.87
N GLY A 241 16.12 1.50 -18.49
CA GLY A 241 15.75 2.84 -18.04
C GLY A 241 15.39 2.94 -16.57
N VAL A 242 15.20 1.82 -15.89
CA VAL A 242 14.77 1.79 -14.48
C VAL A 242 15.96 2.05 -13.56
N THR A 243 15.84 3.05 -12.69
CA THR A 243 16.88 3.46 -11.73
C THR A 243 16.34 3.50 -10.31
N ALA A 244 17.22 3.66 -9.32
CA ALA A 244 16.82 3.89 -7.94
C ALA A 244 16.03 5.19 -7.74
N GLY A 245 16.08 6.14 -8.68
CA GLY A 245 15.35 7.41 -8.60
C GLY A 245 13.95 7.38 -9.22
N ASN A 246 13.67 6.40 -10.10
CA ASN A 246 12.39 6.25 -10.78
C ASN A 246 11.68 4.90 -10.45
N ALA A 247 12.09 4.28 -9.36
CA ALA A 247 11.46 3.14 -8.72
C ALA A 247 11.01 3.53 -7.29
N SER A 248 9.99 2.85 -6.77
CA SER A 248 9.60 3.00 -5.36
C SER A 248 10.68 2.48 -4.41
N GLY A 249 10.69 2.98 -3.18
CA GLY A 249 11.62 2.55 -2.17
C GLY A 249 11.22 1.24 -1.48
N LEU A 250 12.14 0.73 -0.67
CA LEU A 250 11.89 -0.27 0.37
C LEU A 250 11.49 0.50 1.63
N ASN A 251 10.33 0.18 2.20
CA ASN A 251 9.73 1.06 3.20
C ASN A 251 9.03 0.27 4.32
N ASP A 252 8.78 0.99 5.42
CA ASP A 252 8.12 0.48 6.61
C ASP A 252 6.88 1.32 6.90
N GLY A 253 5.77 0.70 7.26
CA GLY A 253 4.54 1.44 7.57
C GLY A 253 3.30 0.57 7.71
N ALA A 254 2.21 1.19 8.14
CA ALA A 254 0.91 0.55 8.25
C ALA A 254 -0.22 1.52 7.91
N ALA A 255 -1.35 0.97 7.48
CA ALA A 255 -2.59 1.71 7.25
C ALA A 255 -3.79 0.82 7.56
N ALA A 256 -4.87 1.42 8.05
CA ALA A 256 -6.11 0.71 8.33
C ALA A 256 -7.33 1.59 8.06
N VAL A 257 -8.44 0.94 7.76
CA VAL A 257 -9.79 1.53 7.63
C VAL A 257 -10.80 0.71 8.41
N MET A 258 -11.90 1.33 8.81
CA MET A 258 -13.04 0.65 9.43
C MET A 258 -14.21 0.56 8.45
N VAL A 259 -14.71 -0.66 8.25
CA VAL A 259 -15.73 -1.01 7.25
C VAL A 259 -16.97 -1.55 7.94
N MET A 260 -18.15 -1.09 7.53
CA MET A 260 -19.45 -1.56 7.99
C MET A 260 -20.54 -1.27 6.94
N THR A 261 -21.79 -1.71 7.19
CA THR A 261 -22.91 -1.29 6.34
C THR A 261 -23.28 0.17 6.59
N ALA A 262 -23.86 0.84 5.59
CA ALA A 262 -24.38 2.21 5.73
C ALA A 262 -25.47 2.30 6.81
N ARG A 263 -26.32 1.28 6.92
CA ARG A 263 -27.33 1.17 7.98
C ARG A 263 -26.70 1.10 9.37
N LYS A 264 -25.63 0.29 9.54
CA LYS A 264 -24.91 0.19 10.82
C LYS A 264 -24.23 1.51 11.18
N ALA A 265 -23.59 2.18 10.21
CA ALA A 265 -22.99 3.50 10.42
C ALA A 265 -24.05 4.52 10.88
N ALA A 266 -25.20 4.58 10.22
CA ALA A 266 -26.31 5.47 10.60
C ALA A 266 -26.84 5.16 12.00
N ALA A 267 -27.03 3.88 12.34
CA ALA A 267 -27.48 3.47 13.68
C ALA A 267 -26.49 3.84 14.80
N LEU A 268 -25.19 3.95 14.48
CA LEU A 268 -24.13 4.36 15.40
C LEU A 268 -23.85 5.88 15.37
N GLY A 269 -24.57 6.65 14.53
CA GLY A 269 -24.34 8.09 14.36
C GLY A 269 -23.02 8.44 13.66
N LEU A 270 -22.44 7.50 12.90
CA LEU A 270 -21.17 7.70 12.20
C LEU A 270 -21.38 8.24 10.80
N THR A 271 -20.55 9.22 10.42
CA THR A 271 -20.55 9.77 9.06
C THR A 271 -19.54 9.00 8.20
N PRO A 272 -19.97 8.38 7.08
CA PRO A 272 -19.05 7.72 6.17
C PRO A 272 -18.04 8.67 5.52
N LEU A 273 -16.79 8.23 5.41
CA LEU A 273 -15.76 8.86 4.58
C LEU A 273 -16.03 8.63 3.08
N GLY A 274 -16.61 7.47 2.76
CA GLY A 274 -17.02 7.10 1.43
C GLY A 274 -17.66 5.70 1.40
N ARG A 275 -18.41 5.42 0.33
CA ARG A 275 -19.00 4.12 0.01
C ARG A 275 -18.08 3.35 -0.94
N ILE A 276 -17.89 2.07 -0.70
CA ILE A 276 -17.22 1.17 -1.65
C ILE A 276 -18.20 0.88 -2.78
N ALA A 277 -17.99 1.53 -3.94
CA ALA A 277 -18.87 1.35 -5.08
C ALA A 277 -18.62 0.02 -5.79
N SER A 278 -17.36 -0.37 -5.94
CA SER A 278 -16.97 -1.67 -6.51
C SER A 278 -15.53 -2.01 -6.19
N PHE A 279 -15.12 -3.23 -6.53
CA PHE A 279 -13.72 -3.66 -6.52
C PHE A 279 -13.48 -4.82 -7.49
N ALA A 280 -12.22 -5.01 -7.88
CA ALA A 280 -11.80 -6.13 -8.72
C ALA A 280 -10.38 -6.59 -8.40
N THR A 281 -10.14 -7.87 -8.62
CA THR A 281 -8.81 -8.48 -8.72
C THR A 281 -8.72 -9.19 -10.06
N THR A 282 -7.58 -9.11 -10.73
CA THR A 282 -7.33 -9.71 -12.05
C THR A 282 -5.94 -10.32 -12.09
N GLY A 283 -5.74 -11.29 -12.99
CA GLY A 283 -4.45 -11.86 -13.33
C GLY A 283 -4.02 -11.42 -14.72
N LEU A 284 -2.71 -11.42 -14.97
CA LEU A 284 -2.06 -11.17 -16.26
C LEU A 284 -0.69 -11.84 -16.29
N ASP A 285 0.01 -11.72 -17.42
CA ASP A 285 1.38 -12.22 -17.57
C ASP A 285 2.32 -11.67 -16.49
N PRO A 286 2.97 -12.52 -15.66
CA PRO A 286 3.93 -12.09 -14.64
C PRO A 286 5.05 -11.21 -15.18
N ALA A 287 5.52 -11.45 -16.39
CA ALA A 287 6.61 -10.71 -17.02
C ALA A 287 6.32 -9.20 -17.17
N ILE A 288 5.04 -8.83 -17.17
CA ILE A 288 4.56 -7.44 -17.26
C ILE A 288 3.58 -7.11 -16.11
N MET A 289 3.84 -7.63 -14.92
CA MET A 289 2.96 -7.48 -13.74
C MET A 289 2.57 -6.01 -13.48
N GLY A 290 3.43 -5.06 -13.84
CA GLY A 290 3.19 -3.63 -13.71
C GLY A 290 1.90 -3.14 -14.38
N MET A 291 1.40 -3.87 -15.39
CA MET A 291 0.14 -3.54 -16.08
C MET A 291 -1.12 -4.02 -15.34
N GLY A 292 -0.99 -4.66 -14.18
CA GLY A 292 -2.10 -5.14 -13.35
C GLY A 292 -3.22 -4.12 -13.07
N PRO A 293 -2.91 -2.83 -12.84
CA PRO A 293 -3.94 -1.80 -12.66
C PRO A 293 -4.90 -1.65 -13.84
N VAL A 294 -4.46 -1.90 -15.07
CA VAL A 294 -5.31 -1.74 -16.27
C VAL A 294 -6.52 -2.68 -16.25
N PRO A 295 -6.36 -4.03 -16.26
CA PRO A 295 -7.50 -4.93 -16.23
C PRO A 295 -8.29 -4.83 -14.90
N ALA A 296 -7.62 -4.55 -13.77
CA ALA A 296 -8.30 -4.42 -12.48
C ALA A 296 -9.19 -3.18 -12.43
N SER A 297 -8.68 -2.01 -12.85
CA SER A 297 -9.45 -0.76 -12.89
C SER A 297 -10.58 -0.84 -13.92
N THR A 298 -10.32 -1.36 -15.12
CA THR A 298 -11.37 -1.57 -16.14
C THR A 298 -12.52 -2.39 -15.58
N LYS A 299 -12.21 -3.50 -14.91
CA LYS A 299 -13.24 -4.38 -14.31
C LYS A 299 -13.96 -3.72 -13.13
N ALA A 300 -13.26 -2.96 -12.28
CA ALA A 300 -13.87 -2.25 -11.16
C ALA A 300 -14.80 -1.12 -11.68
N LEU A 301 -14.35 -0.32 -12.64
CA LEU A 301 -15.15 0.73 -13.25
C LEU A 301 -16.41 0.18 -13.92
N ALA A 302 -16.29 -0.90 -14.68
CA ALA A 302 -17.44 -1.57 -15.30
C ALA A 302 -18.47 -2.05 -14.26
N ARG A 303 -18.02 -2.59 -13.12
CA ARG A 303 -18.90 -3.00 -12.01
C ARG A 303 -19.61 -1.82 -11.33
N ALA A 304 -18.93 -0.67 -11.25
CA ALA A 304 -19.53 0.57 -10.72
C ALA A 304 -20.45 1.27 -11.73
N GLY A 305 -20.43 0.86 -13.00
CA GLY A 305 -21.13 1.56 -14.09
C GLY A 305 -20.46 2.89 -14.47
N TRP A 306 -19.14 3.02 -14.21
CA TRP A 306 -18.38 4.25 -14.44
C TRP A 306 -17.40 4.09 -15.61
N LYS A 307 -17.06 5.25 -16.20
CA LYS A 307 -15.95 5.40 -17.15
C LYS A 307 -14.76 6.04 -16.46
N ALA A 308 -13.57 5.91 -17.04
CA ALA A 308 -12.36 6.53 -16.50
C ALA A 308 -12.48 8.06 -16.38
N GLN A 309 -13.23 8.69 -17.29
CA GLN A 309 -13.48 10.14 -17.31
C GLN A 309 -14.38 10.62 -16.17
N ASP A 310 -15.17 9.73 -15.56
CA ASP A 310 -16.06 10.06 -14.43
C ASP A 310 -15.29 10.23 -13.12
N LEU A 311 -14.01 9.79 -13.07
CA LEU A 311 -13.19 9.87 -11.88
C LEU A 311 -12.75 11.29 -11.59
N ASP A 312 -12.83 11.69 -10.32
CA ASP A 312 -12.33 12.96 -9.81
C ASP A 312 -10.91 12.86 -9.26
N LEU A 313 -10.58 11.71 -8.62
CA LEU A 313 -9.27 11.43 -8.04
C LEU A 313 -8.87 9.97 -8.24
N LEU A 314 -7.58 9.76 -8.47
CA LEU A 314 -6.98 8.45 -8.67
C LEU A 314 -5.72 8.32 -7.83
N GLU A 315 -5.64 7.25 -7.05
CA GLU A 315 -4.43 6.81 -6.35
C GLU A 315 -3.94 5.51 -6.97
N ILE A 316 -2.95 5.61 -7.85
CA ILE A 316 -2.37 4.50 -8.60
C ILE A 316 -0.97 4.27 -8.08
N ASN A 317 -0.70 3.11 -7.51
CA ASN A 317 0.59 2.84 -6.90
C ASN A 317 1.72 2.90 -7.92
N GLU A 318 2.75 3.68 -7.62
CA GLU A 318 3.94 3.85 -8.43
C GLU A 318 5.03 2.86 -7.98
N ALA A 319 4.86 1.56 -8.26
CA ALA A 319 5.92 0.60 -7.98
C ALA A 319 7.19 0.91 -8.77
N PHE A 320 7.00 1.33 -10.04
CA PHE A 320 8.03 1.84 -10.95
C PHE A 320 7.44 2.93 -11.84
N ALA A 321 8.21 3.95 -12.18
CA ALA A 321 7.76 5.00 -13.10
C ALA A 321 7.41 4.44 -14.48
N ALA A 322 8.17 3.45 -14.97
CA ALA A 322 7.88 2.74 -16.21
C ALA A 322 6.46 2.18 -16.24
N GLN A 323 6.07 1.49 -15.16
CA GLN A 323 4.74 0.93 -14.99
C GLN A 323 3.68 2.03 -14.88
N ALA A 324 3.91 3.08 -14.09
CA ALA A 324 2.94 4.14 -13.89
C ALA A 324 2.66 4.92 -15.18
N CYS A 325 3.69 5.22 -15.99
CA CYS A 325 3.54 5.83 -17.32
C CYS A 325 2.70 4.94 -18.24
N ALA A 326 3.03 3.62 -18.32
CA ALA A 326 2.33 2.70 -19.21
C ALA A 326 0.85 2.55 -18.81
N VAL A 327 0.55 2.43 -17.51
CA VAL A 327 -0.83 2.35 -16.99
C VAL A 327 -1.61 3.62 -17.32
N ASN A 328 -1.02 4.81 -17.12
CA ASN A 328 -1.67 6.08 -17.43
C ASN A 328 -2.02 6.18 -18.92
N ASN A 329 -1.09 5.77 -19.80
CA ASN A 329 -1.30 5.78 -21.26
C ASN A 329 -2.42 4.82 -21.68
N GLU A 330 -2.40 3.57 -21.19
CA GLU A 330 -3.39 2.54 -21.54
C GLU A 330 -4.80 2.87 -21.03
N MET A 331 -4.90 3.47 -19.85
CA MET A 331 -6.20 3.83 -19.27
C MET A 331 -6.78 5.13 -19.84
N GLY A 332 -5.97 6.00 -20.42
CA GLY A 332 -6.40 7.27 -21.02
C GLY A 332 -7.15 8.20 -20.05
N TRP A 333 -6.89 8.10 -18.75
CA TRP A 333 -7.46 8.99 -17.76
C TRP A 333 -6.69 10.32 -17.65
N ASP A 334 -7.29 11.30 -17.00
CA ASP A 334 -6.66 12.59 -16.75
C ASP A 334 -5.55 12.46 -15.70
N THR A 335 -4.30 12.54 -16.14
CA THR A 335 -3.12 12.42 -15.28
C THR A 335 -2.98 13.55 -14.26
N SER A 336 -3.67 14.68 -14.45
CA SER A 336 -3.71 15.76 -13.46
C SER A 336 -4.46 15.38 -12.18
N LYS A 337 -5.30 14.34 -12.26
CA LYS A 337 -6.08 13.76 -11.16
C LYS A 337 -5.37 12.57 -10.50
N VAL A 338 -4.25 12.10 -11.06
CA VAL A 338 -3.50 10.94 -10.56
C VAL A 338 -2.45 11.37 -9.55
N ASN A 339 -2.46 10.71 -8.37
CA ASN A 339 -1.45 10.89 -7.33
C ASN A 339 -1.16 12.38 -7.08
N VAL A 340 -2.22 13.14 -6.81
CA VAL A 340 -2.16 14.61 -6.71
C VAL A 340 -1.29 15.11 -5.55
N ASN A 341 -0.99 14.24 -4.60
CA ASN A 341 -0.09 14.49 -3.47
C ASN A 341 1.22 13.68 -3.58
N GLY A 342 1.60 13.23 -4.79
CA GLY A 342 2.71 12.32 -5.02
C GLY A 342 2.32 10.85 -4.78
N GLY A 343 3.10 9.93 -5.32
CA GLY A 343 2.88 8.49 -5.21
C GLY A 343 4.03 7.76 -4.54
N ALA A 344 4.11 6.44 -4.73
CA ALA A 344 5.03 5.58 -4.01
C ALA A 344 6.52 5.82 -4.31
N ILE A 345 6.86 6.41 -5.45
CA ILE A 345 8.24 6.81 -5.76
C ILE A 345 8.74 7.86 -4.75
N ALA A 346 7.84 8.72 -4.28
CA ALA A 346 8.18 9.77 -3.31
C ALA A 346 7.83 9.37 -1.86
N ILE A 347 6.62 8.83 -1.63
CA ILE A 347 6.12 8.53 -0.28
C ILE A 347 6.69 7.20 0.22
N GLY A 348 6.84 6.21 -0.67
CA GLY A 348 7.32 4.88 -0.35
C GLY A 348 6.29 3.77 -0.57
N HIS A 349 6.79 2.51 -0.55
CA HIS A 349 6.02 1.31 -0.88
C HIS A 349 6.20 0.18 0.15
N PRO A 350 5.69 0.34 1.39
CA PRO A 350 5.62 -0.78 2.36
C PRO A 350 4.65 -1.83 1.83
N ILE A 351 5.15 -2.87 1.16
CA ILE A 351 4.38 -3.71 0.21
C ILE A 351 3.05 -4.23 0.75
N GLY A 352 3.03 -4.82 1.95
CA GLY A 352 1.79 -5.34 2.56
C GLY A 352 0.79 -4.27 2.99
N ALA A 353 1.27 -3.04 3.25
CA ALA A 353 0.45 -1.92 3.69
C ALA A 353 -0.03 -1.02 2.54
N SER A 354 0.69 -1.00 1.42
CA SER A 354 0.54 0.01 0.36
C SER A 354 -0.87 0.13 -0.19
N GLY A 355 -1.59 -0.97 -0.35
CA GLY A 355 -2.95 -0.93 -0.88
C GLY A 355 -3.93 -0.16 0.00
N CYS A 356 -3.83 -0.31 1.31
CA CYS A 356 -4.61 0.49 2.26
C CYS A 356 -4.03 1.90 2.40
N ARG A 357 -2.71 2.08 2.33
CA ARG A 357 -2.06 3.39 2.38
C ARG A 357 -2.59 4.34 1.30
N ILE A 358 -2.65 3.88 0.03
CA ILE A 358 -3.18 4.70 -1.06
C ILE A 358 -4.68 4.97 -0.90
N LEU A 359 -5.44 4.00 -0.39
CA LEU A 359 -6.87 4.19 -0.10
C LEU A 359 -7.09 5.25 0.99
N VAL A 360 -6.30 5.24 2.06
CA VAL A 360 -6.37 6.26 3.12
C VAL A 360 -6.11 7.66 2.54
N THR A 361 -5.06 7.81 1.73
CA THR A 361 -4.75 9.09 1.07
C THR A 361 -5.89 9.51 0.13
N LEU A 362 -6.44 8.58 -0.66
CA LEU A 362 -7.59 8.85 -1.54
C LEU A 362 -8.79 9.38 -0.75
N LEU A 363 -9.18 8.73 0.34
CA LEU A 363 -10.33 9.11 1.16
C LEU A 363 -10.17 10.53 1.74
N HIS A 364 -9.02 10.83 2.34
CA HIS A 364 -8.75 12.15 2.92
C HIS A 364 -8.69 13.25 1.85
N GLU A 365 -8.08 12.97 0.69
CA GLU A 365 -8.01 13.95 -0.40
C GLU A 365 -9.37 14.15 -1.07
N MET A 366 -10.20 13.11 -1.21
CA MET A 366 -11.59 13.24 -1.66
C MET A 366 -12.40 14.13 -0.72
N GLN A 367 -12.24 13.99 0.59
CA GLN A 367 -12.89 14.88 1.56
C GLN A 367 -12.41 16.32 1.40
N ARG A 368 -11.11 16.53 1.33
CA ARG A 368 -10.51 17.87 1.23
C ARG A 368 -10.96 18.63 -0.02
N ARG A 369 -11.20 17.95 -1.15
CA ARG A 369 -11.60 18.54 -2.43
C ARG A 369 -13.09 18.47 -2.71
N ASP A 370 -13.87 17.84 -1.85
CA ASP A 370 -15.27 17.46 -2.10
C ASP A 370 -15.45 16.61 -3.38
N ALA A 371 -14.43 15.79 -3.71
CA ALA A 371 -14.46 14.87 -4.85
C ALA A 371 -15.47 13.75 -4.60
N LYS A 372 -16.18 13.32 -5.64
CA LYS A 372 -17.29 12.35 -5.53
C LYS A 372 -16.91 10.95 -5.93
N LYS A 373 -16.06 10.77 -6.94
CA LYS A 373 -15.67 9.46 -7.47
C LYS A 373 -14.15 9.29 -7.47
N GLY A 374 -13.68 8.25 -6.79
CA GLY A 374 -12.27 7.95 -6.70
C GLY A 374 -11.96 6.48 -6.96
N ILE A 375 -10.71 6.18 -7.31
CA ILE A 375 -10.19 4.83 -7.48
C ILE A 375 -8.81 4.69 -6.84
N ALA A 376 -8.60 3.58 -6.13
CA ALA A 376 -7.28 3.12 -5.70
C ALA A 376 -6.92 1.83 -6.46
N SER A 377 -5.71 1.74 -7.05
CA SER A 377 -5.29 0.56 -7.80
C SER A 377 -3.80 0.30 -7.69
N LEU A 378 -3.41 -0.99 -7.70
CA LEU A 378 -2.03 -1.45 -7.62
C LEU A 378 -1.78 -2.60 -8.60
N CYS A 379 -0.55 -2.64 -9.13
CA CYS A 379 0.04 -3.86 -9.66
C CYS A 379 0.50 -4.77 -8.52
N ILE A 380 0.59 -6.04 -8.80
CA ILE A 380 0.93 -7.08 -7.82
C ILE A 380 1.95 -8.02 -8.45
N GLY A 381 3.05 -8.28 -7.74
CA GLY A 381 4.05 -9.27 -8.15
C GLY A 381 3.40 -10.63 -8.42
N GLY A 382 3.93 -11.36 -9.41
CA GLY A 382 3.34 -12.61 -9.88
C GLY A 382 2.26 -12.44 -10.96
N GLY A 383 2.07 -11.21 -11.50
CA GLY A 383 1.16 -10.94 -12.61
C GLY A 383 -0.29 -10.79 -12.18
N MET A 384 -0.55 -9.87 -11.27
CA MET A 384 -1.91 -9.56 -10.81
C MET A 384 -2.14 -8.05 -10.70
N GLY A 385 -3.40 -7.67 -10.55
CA GLY A 385 -3.81 -6.30 -10.26
C GLY A 385 -5.03 -6.25 -9.34
N VAL A 386 -5.13 -5.18 -8.59
CA VAL A 386 -6.26 -4.92 -7.70
C VAL A 386 -6.72 -3.47 -7.84
N ALA A 387 -8.04 -3.24 -7.81
CA ALA A 387 -8.64 -1.92 -7.83
C ALA A 387 -9.90 -1.87 -6.95
N LEU A 388 -10.13 -0.72 -6.34
CA LEU A 388 -11.30 -0.43 -5.51
C LEU A 388 -11.77 1.00 -5.80
N THR A 389 -13.08 1.17 -6.04
CA THR A 389 -13.70 2.47 -6.32
C THR A 389 -14.48 2.96 -5.12
N ILE A 390 -14.38 4.26 -4.87
CA ILE A 390 -15.03 4.97 -3.76
C ILE A 390 -15.96 6.03 -4.32
N GLU A 391 -17.14 6.17 -3.71
CA GLU A 391 -18.13 7.22 -3.97
C GLU A 391 -18.45 8.00 -2.70
N ARG A 392 -18.63 9.32 -2.82
CA ARG A 392 -19.01 10.24 -1.72
C ARG A 392 -20.26 11.05 -2.07
#